data_168c05075152916b8574649f400d2c0d
#
_entry.id   168c05075152916b8574649f400d2c0d
#
_cell.length_a   1.000
_cell.length_b   1.000
_cell.length_c   1.000
_cell.angle_alpha   90.00
_cell.angle_beta   90.00
_cell.angle_gamma   90.00
#
_symmetry.space_group_name_H-M   'P 1'
#
loop_
_entity.id
_entity.type
_entity.pdbx_description
1 polymer ?
#
loop_
_entity_poly.entity_id
_entity_poly.type
_entity_poly.pdbx_seq_one_letter_code
_entity_poly.pdbx_strand_id
1 'polypeptide(L)'
;MAQGYFVNNMKLHKFKSSEITPESFYINRRKFLKKMGIVTGAALTSQNIITSALSYAPETERKITPYKFVTTYNNYYEFGTSKSDPYKNSKNFITKPWDIKIDGEVEKEITLSVEEIKNMIPSEERIYRFRCVEGWSMVVPWLGFPLNKLLNKVKPTSKAKFVKFTSVYDPDQMKGQRFPVLNWPYKEGLRIDEAMHPLTIMVTGLYGKELPNQNGAPLRLIVP
;
A
#
# COMPACT_ATOMS: atom_id res chain seq x y z
N MET A 1 29.60 11.16 6.71
CA MET A 1 28.94 11.44 8.01
C MET A 1 27.46 11.64 7.72
N ALA A 2 26.64 10.64 8.01
CA ALA A 2 25.20 10.71 7.81
C ALA A 2 24.57 11.27 9.10
N GLN A 3 24.08 12.50 9.05
CA GLN A 3 23.28 13.08 10.12
C GLN A 3 21.90 12.46 10.09
N GLY A 4 21.61 11.62 11.09
CA GLY A 4 20.27 11.15 11.35
C GLY A 4 19.40 12.29 11.85
N TYR A 5 18.34 12.62 11.14
CA TYR A 5 17.30 13.50 11.65
C TYR A 5 16.46 12.73 12.66
N PHE A 6 16.71 12.97 13.94
CA PHE A 6 15.78 12.63 15.01
C PHE A 6 14.56 13.53 14.88
N VAL A 7 13.38 12.94 14.69
CA VAL A 7 12.12 13.63 14.91
C VAL A 7 11.94 13.80 16.41
N ASN A 8 12.47 14.91 16.95
CA ASN A 8 12.17 15.35 18.30
C ASN A 8 10.78 15.99 18.33
N ASN A 9 9.96 15.50 19.27
CA ASN A 9 8.69 16.07 19.69
C ASN A 9 7.45 15.78 18.80
N MET A 10 7.15 14.51 18.53
CA MET A 10 5.76 14.14 18.56
C MET A 10 5.30 14.06 20.02
N LYS A 11 4.63 15.10 20.54
CA LYS A 11 3.87 14.99 21.78
C LYS A 11 2.78 13.96 21.51
N LEU A 12 3.01 12.73 21.95
CA LEU A 12 1.95 11.73 22.05
C LEU A 12 0.88 12.34 22.96
N HIS A 13 -0.23 12.76 22.40
CA HIS A 13 -1.42 13.08 23.16
C HIS A 13 -1.79 11.83 23.94
N LYS A 14 -1.58 11.85 25.25
CA LYS A 14 -2.11 10.81 26.14
C LYS A 14 -3.63 10.98 26.13
N PHE A 15 -4.31 10.17 25.34
CA PHE A 15 -5.77 10.06 25.41
C PHE A 15 -6.14 9.60 26.82
N LYS A 16 -7.11 10.27 27.44
CA LYS A 16 -7.68 9.80 28.69
C LYS A 16 -8.44 8.49 28.42
N SER A 17 -8.44 7.56 29.36
CA SER A 17 -9.16 6.28 29.22
C SER A 17 -10.65 6.46 28.86
N SER A 18 -11.25 7.60 29.23
CA SER A 18 -12.61 7.99 28.85
C SER A 18 -12.77 8.38 27.36
N GLU A 19 -11.69 8.68 26.67
CA GLU A 19 -11.67 9.06 25.25
C GLU A 19 -11.43 7.85 24.33
N ILE A 20 -11.07 6.70 24.92
CA ILE A 20 -10.86 5.44 24.22
C ILE A 20 -12.13 4.61 24.32
N THR A 21 -12.79 4.36 23.20
CA THR A 21 -13.95 3.47 23.15
C THR A 21 -13.53 2.05 23.57
N PRO A 22 -14.04 1.48 24.65
CA PRO A 22 -13.68 0.13 25.06
C PRO A 22 -13.97 -0.88 23.94
N GLU A 23 -13.10 -1.86 23.77
CA GLU A 23 -13.23 -2.93 22.77
C GLU A 23 -14.58 -3.65 22.85
N SER A 24 -15.12 -3.81 24.05
CA SER A 24 -16.44 -4.40 24.29
C SER A 24 -17.58 -3.63 23.60
N PHE A 25 -17.48 -2.30 23.45
CA PHE A 25 -18.45 -1.51 22.71
C PHE A 25 -18.35 -1.76 21.20
N TYR A 26 -17.12 -1.93 20.67
CA TYR A 26 -16.91 -2.26 19.27
C TYR A 26 -17.46 -3.65 18.93
N ILE A 27 -17.17 -4.65 19.76
CA ILE A 27 -17.64 -6.03 19.60
C ILE A 27 -19.17 -6.11 19.77
N ASN A 28 -19.74 -5.35 20.71
CA ASN A 28 -21.16 -5.37 21.00
C ASN A 28 -21.99 -4.50 20.06
N ARG A 29 -21.39 -3.60 19.25
CA ARG A 29 -22.12 -2.73 18.32
C ARG A 29 -22.97 -3.54 17.32
N ARG A 30 -22.47 -4.65 16.81
CA ARG A 30 -23.25 -5.57 15.96
C ARG A 30 -24.43 -6.22 16.70
N LYS A 31 -24.22 -6.63 17.96
CA LYS A 31 -25.26 -7.20 18.81
C LYS A 31 -26.28 -6.15 19.22
N PHE A 32 -25.84 -4.93 19.49
CA PHE A 32 -26.71 -3.80 19.82
C PHE A 32 -27.58 -3.40 18.63
N LEU A 33 -27.03 -3.25 17.43
CA LEU A 33 -27.77 -2.94 16.22
C LEU A 33 -28.78 -4.05 15.85
N LYS A 34 -28.42 -5.33 16.06
CA LYS A 34 -29.36 -6.46 15.90
C LYS A 34 -30.51 -6.39 16.91
N LYS A 35 -30.23 -6.04 18.17
CA LYS A 35 -31.27 -5.90 19.21
C LYS A 35 -32.18 -4.70 18.94
N MET A 36 -31.64 -3.57 18.49
CA MET A 36 -32.45 -2.40 18.11
C MET A 36 -33.35 -2.70 16.90
N GLY A 37 -32.86 -3.45 15.91
CA GLY A 37 -33.67 -3.88 14.75
C GLY A 37 -34.84 -4.78 15.15
N ILE A 38 -34.71 -5.58 16.21
CA ILE A 38 -35.80 -6.44 16.73
C ILE A 38 -36.84 -5.64 17.50
N VAL A 39 -36.43 -4.60 18.25
CA VAL A 39 -37.36 -3.78 19.04
C VAL A 39 -38.21 -2.85 18.17
N THR A 40 -37.64 -2.30 17.09
CA THR A 40 -38.40 -1.51 16.12
C THR A 40 -39.28 -2.34 15.18
N GLY A 41 -38.92 -3.63 14.94
CA GLY A 41 -39.71 -4.55 14.13
C GLY A 41 -41.05 -5.00 14.76
N ALA A 42 -41.18 -4.90 16.10
CA ALA A 42 -42.44 -5.25 16.79
C ALA A 42 -43.51 -4.16 16.70
N ALA A 43 -43.21 -2.96 16.24
CA ALA A 43 -44.11 -1.81 16.20
C ALA A 43 -44.65 -1.45 14.80
N LEU A 44 -44.21 -2.09 13.74
CA LEU A 44 -44.60 -1.76 12.35
C LEU A 44 -44.98 -3.03 11.54
N THR A 45 -46.24 -3.29 11.49
CA THR A 45 -46.85 -4.29 10.59
C THR A 45 -46.86 -3.81 9.13
N SER A 46 -45.69 -3.76 8.48
CA SER A 46 -45.64 -3.77 7.02
C SER A 46 -44.40 -4.55 6.58
N GLN A 47 -44.65 -5.66 5.93
CA GLN A 47 -43.64 -6.65 5.49
C GLN A 47 -42.59 -6.12 4.50
N ASN A 48 -42.74 -4.91 3.97
CA ASN A 48 -41.86 -4.38 2.92
C ASN A 48 -40.73 -3.46 3.41
N ILE A 49 -40.70 -3.09 4.69
CA ILE A 49 -39.65 -2.19 5.23
C ILE A 49 -38.53 -2.98 5.91
N ILE A 50 -38.78 -4.20 6.35
CA ILE A 50 -37.82 -5.03 7.09
C ILE A 50 -36.78 -5.66 6.15
N THR A 51 -37.13 -5.95 4.91
CA THR A 51 -36.21 -6.51 3.90
C THR A 51 -35.14 -5.53 3.43
N SER A 52 -35.42 -4.24 3.41
CA SER A 52 -34.43 -3.23 2.98
C SER A 52 -33.44 -2.83 4.09
N ALA A 53 -33.81 -2.98 5.38
CA ALA A 53 -32.94 -2.67 6.50
C ALA A 53 -32.04 -3.85 6.93
N LEU A 54 -32.36 -5.08 6.53
CA LEU A 54 -31.60 -6.30 6.77
C LEU A 54 -30.80 -6.78 5.56
N SER A 55 -30.93 -6.15 4.41
CA SER A 55 -29.94 -6.26 3.36
C SER A 55 -28.66 -5.51 3.80
N TYR A 56 -27.96 -6.11 4.75
CA TYR A 56 -26.49 -6.04 4.70
C TYR A 56 -26.16 -6.47 3.27
N ALA A 57 -25.91 -5.48 2.41
CA ALA A 57 -25.59 -5.77 1.02
C ALA A 57 -24.58 -6.91 1.04
N PRO A 58 -24.86 -8.03 0.38
CA PRO A 58 -23.89 -9.09 0.23
C PRO A 58 -22.64 -8.39 -0.24
N GLU A 59 -21.48 -8.79 0.23
CA GLU A 59 -20.19 -8.26 -0.13
C GLU A 59 -20.27 -7.84 -1.60
N THR A 60 -20.58 -6.55 -1.80
CA THR A 60 -20.86 -6.00 -3.13
C THR A 60 -19.64 -6.37 -3.92
N GLU A 61 -19.82 -7.16 -4.98
CA GLU A 61 -18.73 -7.58 -5.87
C GLU A 61 -17.83 -6.37 -6.00
N ARG A 62 -16.62 -6.47 -5.45
CA ARG A 62 -15.71 -5.32 -5.31
C ARG A 62 -15.43 -4.86 -6.71
N LYS A 63 -16.20 -3.88 -7.19
CA LYS A 63 -16.07 -3.40 -8.56
C LYS A 63 -14.66 -2.89 -8.76
N ILE A 64 -13.87 -3.66 -9.51
CA ILE A 64 -12.50 -3.30 -9.87
C ILE A 64 -12.53 -1.95 -10.58
N THR A 65 -11.70 -1.04 -10.19
CA THR A 65 -11.58 0.28 -10.82
C THR A 65 -11.11 0.11 -12.26
N PRO A 66 -11.74 0.74 -13.26
CA PRO A 66 -11.28 0.60 -14.64
C PRO A 66 -9.81 0.97 -14.80
N TYR A 67 -9.06 0.19 -15.57
CA TYR A 67 -7.62 0.33 -15.83
C TYR A 67 -7.21 1.77 -16.17
N LYS A 68 -8.00 2.45 -17.00
CA LYS A 68 -7.75 3.83 -17.39
C LYS A 68 -7.56 4.76 -16.19
N PHE A 69 -8.42 4.66 -15.17
CA PHE A 69 -8.32 5.56 -14.00
C PHE A 69 -7.10 5.25 -13.15
N VAL A 70 -6.77 3.96 -12.98
CA VAL A 70 -5.59 3.54 -12.21
C VAL A 70 -4.29 3.97 -12.87
N THR A 71 -4.24 4.03 -14.20
CA THR A 71 -3.02 4.35 -14.94
C THR A 71 -2.89 5.81 -15.36
N THR A 72 -3.93 6.62 -15.26
CA THR A 72 -3.89 8.04 -15.65
C THR A 72 -4.00 9.01 -14.48
N TYR A 73 -4.28 8.52 -13.27
CA TYR A 73 -4.41 9.32 -12.05
C TYR A 73 -3.47 8.76 -10.99
N ASN A 74 -2.29 9.36 -10.85
CA ASN A 74 -1.18 8.84 -10.08
C ASN A 74 -0.59 9.91 -9.15
N ASN A 75 0.14 9.47 -8.13
CA ASN A 75 0.73 10.34 -7.12
C ASN A 75 2.24 10.09 -7.02
N TYR A 76 2.96 10.21 -8.14
CA TYR A 76 4.42 10.11 -8.21
C TYR A 76 5.02 11.47 -8.54
N TYR A 77 5.48 12.18 -7.53
CA TYR A 77 6.04 13.52 -7.65
C TYR A 77 7.39 13.55 -8.37
N GLU A 78 8.02 12.40 -8.52
CA GLU A 78 9.19 12.20 -9.38
C GLU A 78 8.94 12.65 -10.82
N PHE A 79 7.69 12.53 -11.29
CA PHE A 79 7.29 12.90 -12.65
C PHE A 79 6.46 14.19 -12.72
N GLY A 80 6.19 14.83 -11.58
CA GLY A 80 5.43 16.07 -11.49
C GLY A 80 4.33 16.03 -10.43
N THR A 81 3.79 17.19 -10.07
CA THR A 81 2.89 17.35 -8.93
C THR A 81 1.41 17.19 -9.28
N SER A 82 1.04 17.33 -10.55
CA SER A 82 -0.32 17.05 -11.01
C SER A 82 -0.57 15.54 -11.12
N LYS A 83 -1.78 15.10 -10.81
CA LYS A 83 -2.16 13.67 -10.86
C LYS A 83 -2.05 13.03 -12.24
N SER A 84 -2.07 13.82 -13.31
CA SER A 84 -1.87 13.34 -14.67
C SER A 84 -0.41 13.40 -15.14
N ASP A 85 0.48 14.06 -14.40
CA ASP A 85 1.87 14.24 -14.80
C ASP A 85 2.64 12.92 -14.89
N PRO A 86 2.52 11.98 -13.94
CA PRO A 86 3.20 10.70 -14.05
C PRO A 86 2.84 9.95 -15.33
N TYR A 87 1.57 9.91 -15.71
CA TYR A 87 1.12 9.30 -16.97
C TYR A 87 1.73 9.94 -18.21
N LYS A 88 1.87 11.27 -18.20
CA LYS A 88 2.41 12.01 -19.35
C LYS A 88 3.94 11.91 -19.43
N ASN A 89 4.61 12.06 -18.29
CA ASN A 89 6.04 12.33 -18.20
C ASN A 89 6.90 11.07 -18.01
N SER A 90 6.31 9.94 -17.58
CA SER A 90 7.05 8.69 -17.36
C SER A 90 7.21 7.80 -18.60
N LYS A 91 6.64 8.19 -19.76
CA LYS A 91 6.57 7.31 -20.95
C LYS A 91 7.92 6.77 -21.40
N ASN A 92 8.96 7.58 -21.30
CA ASN A 92 10.31 7.25 -21.73
C ASN A 92 11.21 6.79 -20.58
N PHE A 93 10.65 6.56 -19.40
CA PHE A 93 11.40 6.09 -18.25
C PHE A 93 11.87 4.66 -18.47
N ILE A 94 13.18 4.44 -18.34
CA ILE A 94 13.85 3.16 -18.60
C ILE A 94 13.80 2.33 -17.32
N THR A 95 13.20 1.15 -17.40
CA THR A 95 13.03 0.22 -16.30
C THR A 95 13.82 -1.07 -16.43
N LYS A 96 14.60 -1.22 -17.51
CA LYS A 96 15.41 -2.41 -17.77
C LYS A 96 16.77 -2.00 -18.35
N PRO A 97 17.89 -2.54 -17.83
CA PRO A 97 17.99 -3.43 -16.67
C PRO A 97 17.68 -2.68 -15.35
N TRP A 98 17.26 -3.42 -14.30
CA TRP A 98 16.99 -2.83 -12.99
C TRP A 98 17.43 -3.76 -11.87
N ASP A 99 18.36 -3.29 -11.05
CA ASP A 99 18.93 -4.05 -9.95
C ASP A 99 18.45 -3.51 -8.61
N ILE A 100 18.18 -4.42 -7.68
CA ILE A 100 17.80 -4.13 -6.30
C ILE A 100 18.94 -4.60 -5.41
N LYS A 101 19.56 -3.64 -4.72
CA LYS A 101 20.53 -3.94 -3.66
C LYS A 101 19.79 -4.15 -2.34
N ILE A 102 20.07 -5.26 -1.66
CA ILE A 102 19.56 -5.60 -0.35
C ILE A 102 20.77 -5.72 0.58
N ASP A 103 20.87 -4.82 1.55
CA ASP A 103 22.00 -4.71 2.46
C ASP A 103 21.58 -4.38 3.90
N GLY A 104 22.55 -4.20 4.78
CA GLY A 104 22.38 -3.85 6.19
C GLY A 104 22.31 -5.08 7.08
N GLU A 105 21.33 -5.14 7.98
CA GLU A 105 21.18 -6.23 8.97
C GLU A 105 20.64 -7.52 8.34
N VAL A 106 21.38 -8.11 7.41
CA VAL A 106 21.12 -9.38 6.72
C VAL A 106 22.31 -10.32 6.83
N GLU A 107 22.09 -11.64 6.72
CA GLU A 107 23.20 -12.61 6.75
C GLU A 107 24.18 -12.39 5.60
N LYS A 108 23.67 -12.01 4.42
CA LYS A 108 24.46 -11.77 3.22
C LYS A 108 23.82 -10.65 2.41
N GLU A 109 24.61 -9.62 2.13
CA GLU A 109 24.21 -8.61 1.16
C GLU A 109 24.11 -9.22 -0.25
N ILE A 110 23.11 -8.81 -1.00
CA ILE A 110 22.85 -9.33 -2.34
C ILE A 110 22.34 -8.22 -3.26
N THR A 111 22.72 -8.29 -4.50
CA THR A 111 22.11 -7.51 -5.59
C THR A 111 21.42 -8.47 -6.54
N LEU A 112 20.15 -8.21 -6.84
CA LEU A 112 19.31 -9.02 -7.71
C LEU A 112 18.64 -8.13 -8.74
N SER A 113 18.64 -8.56 -9.97
CA SER A 113 17.77 -7.94 -10.99
C SER A 113 16.31 -8.26 -10.71
N VAL A 114 15.42 -7.40 -11.17
CA VAL A 114 13.96 -7.63 -11.04
C VAL A 114 13.56 -8.93 -11.75
N GLU A 115 14.20 -9.28 -12.85
CA GLU A 115 13.99 -10.53 -13.56
C GLU A 115 14.39 -11.76 -12.73
N GLU A 116 15.52 -11.71 -12.03
CA GLU A 116 15.93 -12.80 -11.12
C GLU A 116 14.93 -12.96 -9.98
N ILE A 117 14.46 -11.85 -9.41
CA ILE A 117 13.43 -11.88 -8.35
C ILE A 117 12.14 -12.52 -8.87
N LYS A 118 11.67 -12.15 -10.06
CA LYS A 118 10.47 -12.72 -10.70
C LYS A 118 10.61 -14.22 -10.97
N ASN A 119 11.80 -14.67 -11.36
CA ASN A 119 12.09 -16.10 -11.60
C ASN A 119 12.18 -16.88 -10.27
N MET A 120 12.68 -16.23 -9.23
CA MET A 120 12.89 -16.86 -7.92
C MET A 120 11.59 -16.98 -7.09
N ILE A 121 10.68 -16.02 -7.23
CA ILE A 121 9.47 -15.92 -6.43
C ILE A 121 8.25 -15.81 -7.36
N PRO A 122 7.41 -16.85 -7.43
CA PRO A 122 6.19 -16.80 -8.24
C PRO A 122 5.29 -15.66 -7.84
N SER A 123 4.80 -14.93 -8.85
CA SER A 123 3.83 -13.86 -8.65
C SER A 123 2.41 -14.42 -8.54
N GLU A 124 1.59 -13.75 -7.76
CA GLU A 124 0.18 -14.04 -7.57
C GLU A 124 -0.64 -12.75 -7.73
N GLU A 125 -1.88 -12.86 -8.19
CA GLU A 125 -2.78 -11.71 -8.25
C GLU A 125 -3.44 -11.49 -6.90
N ARG A 126 -3.48 -10.22 -6.45
CA ARG A 126 -4.17 -9.78 -5.25
C ARG A 126 -4.96 -8.52 -5.50
N ILE A 127 -6.23 -8.53 -5.12
CA ILE A 127 -7.12 -7.39 -5.28
C ILE A 127 -7.16 -6.61 -3.97
N TYR A 128 -6.57 -5.42 -3.97
CA TYR A 128 -6.54 -4.55 -2.79
C TYR A 128 -7.39 -3.31 -2.99
N ARG A 129 -8.11 -2.93 -1.92
CA ARG A 129 -8.72 -1.61 -1.83
C ARG A 129 -7.66 -0.61 -1.44
N PHE A 130 -7.47 0.36 -2.27
CA PHE A 130 -6.49 1.41 -2.13
C PHE A 130 -7.19 2.73 -1.79
N ARG A 131 -6.78 3.40 -0.71
CA ARG A 131 -7.34 4.68 -0.30
C ARG A 131 -6.23 5.71 -0.17
N CYS A 132 -6.37 6.82 -0.88
CA CYS A 132 -5.46 7.94 -0.79
C CYS A 132 -5.86 8.87 0.36
N VAL A 133 -4.88 9.53 0.99
CA VAL A 133 -5.09 10.61 1.96
C VAL A 133 -5.92 11.77 1.37
N GLU A 134 -5.89 11.95 0.06
CA GLU A 134 -6.70 12.94 -0.66
C GLU A 134 -8.19 12.57 -0.79
N GLY A 135 -8.65 11.47 -0.18
CA GLY A 135 -10.06 11.12 -0.07
C GLY A 135 -10.63 10.26 -1.21
N TRP A 136 -9.87 9.95 -2.25
CA TRP A 136 -10.30 9.03 -3.30
C TRP A 136 -9.85 7.59 -3.05
N SER A 137 -10.52 6.63 -3.67
CA SER A 137 -10.25 5.21 -3.51
C SER A 137 -10.26 4.48 -4.85
N MET A 138 -9.46 3.41 -4.93
CA MET A 138 -9.43 2.49 -6.05
C MET A 138 -9.41 1.05 -5.54
N VAL A 139 -9.92 0.12 -6.35
CA VAL A 139 -9.79 -1.32 -6.16
C VAL A 139 -8.94 -1.84 -7.29
N VAL A 140 -7.74 -2.32 -6.99
CA VAL A 140 -6.72 -2.62 -7.99
C VAL A 140 -6.28 -4.07 -7.87
N PRO A 141 -6.34 -4.86 -8.97
CA PRO A 141 -5.76 -6.19 -9.04
C PRO A 141 -4.26 -6.07 -9.32
N TRP A 142 -3.46 -6.27 -8.28
CA TRP A 142 -2.01 -6.25 -8.32
C TRP A 142 -1.45 -7.62 -8.64
N LEU A 143 -0.40 -7.67 -9.45
CA LEU A 143 0.38 -8.88 -9.71
C LEU A 143 1.75 -8.75 -9.03
N GLY A 144 2.05 -9.64 -8.10
CA GLY A 144 3.28 -9.55 -7.33
C GLY A 144 3.45 -10.71 -6.35
N PHE A 145 4.26 -10.51 -5.33
CA PHE A 145 4.60 -11.56 -4.36
C PHE A 145 4.73 -10.97 -2.95
N PRO A 146 4.46 -11.75 -1.88
CA PRO A 146 4.68 -11.30 -0.51
C PRO A 146 6.15 -10.91 -0.26
N LEU A 147 6.37 -9.73 0.32
CA LEU A 147 7.71 -9.22 0.61
C LEU A 147 8.51 -10.18 1.51
N ASN A 148 7.86 -10.85 2.46
CA ASN A 148 8.51 -11.81 3.34
C ASN A 148 9.20 -12.96 2.60
N LYS A 149 8.71 -13.35 1.41
CA LYS A 149 9.40 -14.38 0.60
C LYS A 149 10.79 -13.93 0.15
N LEU A 150 10.94 -12.65 -0.19
CA LEU A 150 12.24 -12.07 -0.53
C LEU A 150 13.11 -11.89 0.72
N LEU A 151 12.54 -11.35 1.81
CA LEU A 151 13.26 -11.16 3.07
C LEU A 151 13.79 -12.48 3.64
N ASN A 152 13.01 -13.56 3.57
CA ASN A 152 13.45 -14.89 4.00
C ASN A 152 14.64 -15.43 3.20
N LYS A 153 14.85 -14.97 1.95
CA LYS A 153 16.02 -15.35 1.15
C LYS A 153 17.30 -14.68 1.64
N VAL A 154 17.20 -13.43 2.09
CA VAL A 154 18.36 -12.66 2.58
C VAL A 154 18.57 -12.79 4.09
N LYS A 155 17.61 -13.39 4.79
CA LYS A 155 17.66 -13.72 6.22
C LYS A 155 18.08 -12.52 7.09
N PRO A 156 17.14 -11.61 7.39
CA PRO A 156 17.41 -10.52 8.31
C PRO A 156 17.90 -11.02 9.66
N THR A 157 18.92 -10.38 10.23
CA THR A 157 19.44 -10.72 11.55
C THR A 157 18.45 -10.32 12.65
N SER A 158 18.62 -10.81 13.87
CA SER A 158 17.80 -10.42 15.04
C SER A 158 17.91 -8.93 15.38
N LYS A 159 18.92 -8.23 14.85
CA LYS A 159 19.10 -6.78 15.00
C LYS A 159 18.25 -5.98 14.04
N ALA A 160 17.78 -6.56 12.93
CA ALA A 160 16.90 -5.89 11.99
C ALA A 160 15.58 -5.52 12.66
N LYS A 161 15.30 -4.25 12.81
CA LYS A 161 14.05 -3.73 13.40
C LYS A 161 13.14 -3.10 12.35
N PHE A 162 13.72 -2.63 11.26
CA PHE A 162 13.04 -1.93 10.18
C PHE A 162 13.59 -2.37 8.82
N VAL A 163 12.73 -2.27 7.81
CA VAL A 163 13.12 -2.37 6.40
C VAL A 163 12.96 -0.99 5.79
N LYS A 164 14.05 -0.41 5.30
CA LYS A 164 14.07 0.87 4.61
C LYS A 164 14.09 0.64 3.10
N PHE A 165 13.20 1.28 2.41
CA PHE A 165 13.17 1.34 0.95
C PHE A 165 13.70 2.70 0.51
N THR A 166 14.55 2.70 -0.50
CA THR A 166 15.05 3.93 -1.10
C THR A 166 14.79 3.84 -2.60
N SER A 167 14.04 4.80 -3.14
CA SER A 167 13.76 4.86 -4.57
C SER A 167 14.99 5.36 -5.34
N VAL A 168 14.96 5.20 -6.65
CA VAL A 168 16.00 5.70 -7.54
C VAL A 168 16.03 7.23 -7.52
N TYR A 169 17.22 7.79 -7.61
CA TYR A 169 17.44 9.21 -7.86
C TYR A 169 18.02 9.40 -9.26
N ASP A 170 17.17 9.86 -10.17
CA ASP A 170 17.52 10.10 -11.57
C ASP A 170 16.77 11.34 -12.08
N PRO A 171 17.25 12.54 -11.79
CA PRO A 171 16.59 13.78 -12.19
C PRO A 171 16.56 14.03 -13.70
N ASP A 172 17.30 13.26 -14.49
CA ASP A 172 17.27 13.38 -15.94
C ASP A 172 16.06 12.68 -16.55
N GLN A 173 15.69 11.53 -16.02
CA GLN A 173 14.46 10.84 -16.39
C GLN A 173 13.26 11.26 -15.55
N MET A 174 13.48 11.56 -14.26
CA MET A 174 12.47 11.95 -13.26
C MET A 174 12.56 13.44 -12.96
N LYS A 175 12.07 14.26 -13.88
CA LYS A 175 12.23 15.74 -13.81
C LYS A 175 11.63 16.39 -12.56
N GLY A 176 10.69 15.76 -11.90
CA GLY A 176 10.12 16.22 -10.62
C GLY A 176 11.15 16.23 -9.50
N GLN A 177 12.17 15.34 -9.57
CA GLN A 177 13.26 15.29 -8.59
C GLN A 177 14.21 16.50 -8.64
N ARG A 178 14.10 17.34 -9.66
CA ARG A 178 14.84 18.61 -9.75
C ARG A 178 14.31 19.69 -8.81
N PHE A 179 13.10 19.47 -8.28
CA PHE A 179 12.43 20.42 -7.40
C PHE A 179 12.32 19.84 -5.99
N PRO A 180 12.53 20.64 -4.92
CA PRO A 180 12.53 20.18 -3.54
C PRO A 180 11.10 20.00 -2.97
N VAL A 181 10.21 19.36 -3.74
CA VAL A 181 8.83 19.05 -3.30
C VAL A 181 8.86 18.01 -2.18
N LEU A 182 9.78 17.06 -2.27
CA LEU A 182 10.09 16.05 -1.27
C LEU A 182 11.60 15.96 -1.06
N ASN A 183 12.02 15.28 0.00
CA ASN A 183 13.43 14.94 0.21
C ASN A 183 13.81 13.76 -0.70
N TRP A 184 14.55 14.04 -1.77
CA TRP A 184 15.02 13.02 -2.71
C TRP A 184 16.32 12.36 -2.28
N PRO A 185 16.55 11.09 -2.61
CA PRO A 185 15.60 10.13 -3.12
C PRO A 185 14.48 9.86 -2.12
N TYR A 186 13.28 9.52 -2.58
CA TYR A 186 12.17 9.15 -1.71
C TYR A 186 12.51 7.91 -0.89
N LYS A 187 12.13 7.94 0.37
CA LYS A 187 12.40 6.85 1.32
C LYS A 187 11.13 6.46 2.03
N GLU A 188 10.94 5.17 2.19
CA GLU A 188 9.85 4.59 2.98
C GLU A 188 10.43 3.60 3.98
N GLY A 189 9.73 3.36 5.08
CA GLY A 189 10.14 2.45 6.12
C GLY A 189 8.99 1.63 6.66
N LEU A 190 9.22 0.34 6.84
CA LEU A 190 8.33 -0.57 7.54
C LEU A 190 9.04 -1.15 8.75
N ARG A 191 8.32 -1.36 9.84
CA ARG A 191 8.81 -2.23 10.90
C ARG A 191 8.99 -3.64 10.34
N ILE A 192 9.87 -4.43 10.96
CA ILE A 192 10.16 -5.77 10.46
C ILE A 192 8.90 -6.67 10.48
N ASP A 193 8.02 -6.52 11.45
CA ASP A 193 6.77 -7.27 11.53
C ASP A 193 5.77 -6.87 10.43
N GLU A 194 5.70 -5.58 10.07
CA GLU A 194 4.92 -5.08 8.94
C GLU A 194 5.50 -5.56 7.60
N ALA A 195 6.81 -5.54 7.45
CA ALA A 195 7.50 -6.03 6.25
C ALA A 195 7.34 -7.56 6.08
N MET A 196 7.31 -8.31 7.19
CA MET A 196 7.10 -9.76 7.20
C MET A 196 5.63 -10.16 7.10
N HIS A 197 4.71 -9.20 7.18
CA HIS A 197 3.29 -9.50 7.11
C HIS A 197 2.91 -10.05 5.71
N PRO A 198 2.13 -11.14 5.62
CA PRO A 198 1.81 -11.78 4.33
C PRO A 198 1.00 -10.91 3.36
N LEU A 199 0.36 -9.85 3.85
CA LEU A 199 -0.35 -8.88 3.01
C LEU A 199 0.54 -7.76 2.47
N THR A 200 1.75 -7.57 2.98
CA THR A 200 2.74 -6.65 2.42
C THR A 200 3.38 -7.30 1.20
N ILE A 201 3.19 -6.70 0.04
CA ILE A 201 3.63 -7.29 -1.24
C ILE A 201 4.53 -6.35 -2.05
N MET A 202 5.44 -6.95 -2.79
CA MET A 202 6.14 -6.30 -3.89
C MET A 202 5.43 -6.65 -5.19
N VAL A 203 5.11 -5.66 -6.00
CA VAL A 203 4.37 -5.87 -7.24
C VAL A 203 5.19 -5.49 -8.47
N THR A 204 5.05 -6.28 -9.51
CA THR A 204 5.67 -6.11 -10.81
C THR A 204 4.63 -5.93 -11.93
N GLY A 205 3.35 -5.97 -11.56
CA GLY A 205 2.27 -5.82 -12.52
C GLY A 205 0.93 -5.44 -11.89
N LEU A 206 -0.04 -5.16 -12.76
CA LEU A 206 -1.43 -4.92 -12.43
C LEU A 206 -2.33 -5.30 -13.61
N TYR A 207 -3.56 -5.75 -13.32
CA TYR A 207 -4.53 -6.24 -14.33
C TYR A 207 -3.92 -7.30 -15.28
N GLY A 208 -3.11 -8.23 -14.73
CA GLY A 208 -2.44 -9.28 -15.51
C GLY A 208 -1.36 -8.79 -16.50
N LYS A 209 -0.95 -7.52 -16.43
CA LYS A 209 0.07 -6.90 -17.29
C LYS A 209 1.27 -6.44 -16.48
N GLU A 210 2.40 -6.18 -17.14
CA GLU A 210 3.55 -5.53 -16.50
C GLU A 210 3.15 -4.17 -15.91
N LEU A 211 3.83 -3.78 -14.83
CA LEU A 211 3.59 -2.54 -14.13
C LEU A 211 3.93 -1.34 -15.02
N PRO A 212 3.01 -0.42 -15.29
CA PRO A 212 3.32 0.79 -16.06
C PRO A 212 4.25 1.73 -15.28
N ASN A 213 5.05 2.50 -16.00
CA ASN A 213 6.01 3.45 -15.42
C ASN A 213 5.37 4.37 -14.37
N GLN A 214 4.23 4.99 -14.71
CA GLN A 214 3.48 5.88 -13.82
C GLN A 214 2.88 5.19 -12.59
N ASN A 215 2.87 3.86 -12.56
CA ASN A 215 2.40 3.07 -11.43
C ASN A 215 3.53 2.49 -10.59
N GLY A 216 4.79 2.89 -10.86
CA GLY A 216 5.96 2.50 -10.07
C GLY A 216 6.76 1.33 -10.63
N ALA A 217 6.78 1.15 -11.97
CA ALA A 217 7.65 0.15 -12.59
C ALA A 217 9.13 0.38 -12.26
N PRO A 218 9.93 -0.71 -12.24
CA PRO A 218 9.57 -2.09 -12.51
C PRO A 218 9.10 -2.85 -11.28
N LEU A 219 9.28 -2.31 -10.07
CA LEU A 219 8.96 -2.94 -8.79
C LEU A 219 8.44 -1.92 -7.78
N ARG A 220 7.33 -2.21 -7.16
CA ARG A 220 6.65 -1.31 -6.22
C ARG A 220 6.21 -2.04 -4.96
N LEU A 221 6.32 -1.36 -3.81
CA LEU A 221 5.76 -1.79 -2.54
C LEU A 221 4.26 -1.46 -2.47
N ILE A 222 3.46 -2.40 -1.98
CA ILE A 222 2.05 -2.23 -1.62
C ILE A 222 1.84 -2.73 -0.19
N VAL A 223 1.28 -1.87 0.64
CA VAL A 223 0.90 -2.16 2.03
C VAL A 223 -0.60 -1.91 2.15
N PRO A 224 -1.38 -2.87 2.68
CA PRO A 224 -2.83 -2.75 2.85
C PRO A 224 -3.23 -1.75 3.96
#